data_2498b56e889808ec437b09c1b1b7a26b
#
_entry.id   2498b56e889808ec437b09c1b1b7a26b
#
_cell.length_a   1.000
_cell.length_b   1.000
_cell.length_c   1.000
_cell.angle_alpha   90.00
_cell.angle_beta   90.00
_cell.angle_gamma   90.00
#
_symmetry.space_group_name_H-M   'P 1'
#
loop_
_entity.id
_entity.type
_entity.pdbx_description
1 polymer ?
#
loop_
_entity_poly.entity_id
_entity_poly.type
_entity_poly.pdbx_seq_one_letter_code
_entity_poly.pdbx_strand_id
1 'polypeptide(L)'
;MISVVLAAYKGEKYIYAQVESILKQLGENDELIISDDFPSGKTKESVSELMSRDKRIVYINGPGRGVVANFELAISEARGDFIFLSDQDDVWLDGKVERVVRELEGGADLVLHNADITDGELNKTGENAFELNRTKTGLFNNIIKNSYQGCCMAFRSELKKFILPFPKKLPMHDQWIGLMAEKHGRVSLIDEPLILYRRHGGNVTGGGSGILTKIKWRAEIIFAVLGR
;
A
#
# COMPACT_ATOMS: atom_id res chain seq x y z
N MET A 1 2.43 -4.52 -17.81
CA MET A 1 1.09 -4.54 -17.16
C MET A 1 1.22 -4.09 -15.72
N ILE A 2 0.26 -3.31 -15.22
CA ILE A 2 0.23 -2.82 -13.83
C ILE A 2 -0.92 -3.48 -13.10
N SER A 3 -0.69 -3.91 -11.86
CA SER A 3 -1.74 -4.27 -10.91
C SER A 3 -1.76 -3.26 -9.78
N VAL A 4 -2.89 -2.63 -9.54
CA VAL A 4 -3.11 -1.87 -8.30
C VAL A 4 -3.88 -2.75 -7.34
N VAL A 5 -3.36 -2.95 -6.13
CA VAL A 5 -4.04 -3.70 -5.06
C VAL A 5 -4.53 -2.74 -4.01
N LEU A 6 -5.85 -2.62 -3.88
CA LEU A 6 -6.55 -1.77 -2.94
C LEU A 6 -7.17 -2.62 -1.85
N ALA A 7 -6.73 -2.40 -0.61
CA ALA A 7 -7.33 -3.04 0.55
C ALA A 7 -8.48 -2.19 1.09
N ALA A 8 -9.67 -2.79 1.19
CA ALA A 8 -10.87 -2.12 1.69
C ALA A 8 -11.42 -2.80 2.96
N TYR A 9 -11.98 -1.99 3.85
CA TYR A 9 -12.74 -2.39 5.02
C TYR A 9 -13.68 -1.26 5.44
N LYS A 10 -14.99 -1.43 5.26
CA LYS A 10 -15.99 -0.37 5.53
C LYS A 10 -15.64 0.95 4.82
N GLY A 11 -15.28 0.84 3.53
CA GLY A 11 -14.70 1.92 2.72
C GLY A 11 -15.71 2.85 2.07
N GLU A 12 -17.00 2.67 2.33
CA GLU A 12 -18.10 3.30 1.61
C GLU A 12 -18.01 4.83 1.49
N LYS A 13 -17.35 5.48 2.45
CA LYS A 13 -17.25 6.95 2.48
C LYS A 13 -16.25 7.52 1.47
N TYR A 14 -15.16 6.82 1.23
CA TYR A 14 -14.02 7.40 0.53
C TYR A 14 -13.60 6.64 -0.74
N ILE A 15 -13.92 5.34 -0.81
CA ILE A 15 -13.39 4.43 -1.82
C ILE A 15 -13.71 4.87 -3.26
N TYR A 16 -14.86 5.52 -3.50
CA TYR A 16 -15.23 5.97 -4.84
C TYR A 16 -14.21 6.94 -5.42
N ALA A 17 -13.85 7.99 -4.67
CA ALA A 17 -12.86 8.98 -5.11
C ALA A 17 -11.48 8.37 -5.33
N GLN A 18 -11.08 7.43 -4.46
CA GLN A 18 -9.82 6.72 -4.59
C GLN A 18 -9.80 5.87 -5.87
N VAL A 19 -10.81 5.04 -6.10
CA VAL A 19 -10.91 4.20 -7.30
C VAL A 19 -10.92 5.05 -8.56
N GLU A 20 -11.69 6.14 -8.58
CA GLU A 20 -11.72 7.06 -9.73
C GLU A 20 -10.35 7.67 -10.02
N SER A 21 -9.60 8.11 -9.00
CA SER A 21 -8.27 8.68 -9.16
C SER A 21 -7.24 7.67 -9.71
N ILE A 22 -7.37 6.40 -9.33
CA ILE A 22 -6.55 5.30 -9.84
C ILE A 22 -6.87 5.02 -11.31
N LEU A 23 -8.15 4.82 -11.65
CA LEU A 23 -8.58 4.45 -13.00
C LEU A 23 -8.18 5.46 -14.07
N LYS A 24 -8.09 6.76 -13.72
CA LYS A 24 -7.62 7.83 -14.61
C LYS A 24 -6.19 7.63 -15.12
N GLN A 25 -5.38 6.84 -14.41
CA GLN A 25 -3.96 6.67 -14.70
C GLN A 25 -3.60 5.27 -15.23
N LEU A 26 -4.54 4.32 -15.18
CA LEU A 26 -4.33 2.97 -15.66
C LEU A 26 -4.58 2.85 -17.16
N GLY A 27 -3.75 2.07 -17.85
CA GLY A 27 -3.94 1.66 -19.24
C GLY A 27 -4.99 0.56 -19.39
N GLU A 28 -5.35 0.25 -20.64
CA GLU A 28 -6.42 -0.73 -20.96
C GLU A 28 -6.12 -2.16 -20.48
N ASN A 29 -4.84 -2.52 -20.39
CA ASN A 29 -4.39 -3.86 -19.98
C ASN A 29 -4.01 -3.94 -18.49
N ASP A 30 -4.16 -2.85 -17.73
CA ASP A 30 -3.87 -2.83 -16.32
C ASP A 30 -5.08 -3.29 -15.51
N GLU A 31 -4.90 -3.59 -14.23
CA GLU A 31 -5.99 -4.03 -13.35
C GLU A 31 -5.98 -3.28 -12.01
N LEU A 32 -7.17 -3.10 -11.45
CA LEU A 32 -7.39 -2.64 -10.09
C LEU A 32 -8.11 -3.74 -9.31
N ILE A 33 -7.39 -4.38 -8.38
CA ILE A 33 -7.92 -5.40 -7.50
C ILE A 33 -8.39 -4.73 -6.20
N ILE A 34 -9.69 -4.73 -5.96
CA ILE A 34 -10.31 -4.27 -4.72
C ILE A 34 -10.56 -5.49 -3.85
N SER A 35 -9.81 -5.63 -2.77
CA SER A 35 -10.01 -6.71 -1.79
C SER A 35 -10.74 -6.17 -0.56
N ASP A 36 -12.01 -6.54 -0.38
CA ASP A 36 -12.86 -6.04 0.70
C ASP A 36 -12.91 -7.03 1.87
N ASP A 37 -12.29 -6.65 2.99
CA ASP A 37 -12.22 -7.46 4.21
C ASP A 37 -13.54 -7.49 5.01
N PHE A 38 -14.56 -6.71 4.56
CA PHE A 38 -15.92 -6.71 5.11
C PHE A 38 -16.98 -6.76 4.00
N PRO A 39 -17.05 -7.82 3.19
CA PRO A 39 -17.88 -7.89 1.98
C PRO A 39 -19.40 -7.85 2.24
N SER A 40 -19.84 -8.02 3.49
CA SER A 40 -21.24 -7.82 3.91
C SER A 40 -21.60 -6.34 4.13
N GLY A 41 -20.63 -5.44 4.03
CA GLY A 41 -20.83 -3.99 4.14
C GLY A 41 -21.28 -3.34 2.83
N LYS A 42 -21.16 -2.02 2.77
CA LYS A 42 -21.62 -1.20 1.63
C LYS A 42 -20.48 -0.83 0.65
N THR A 43 -19.26 -1.28 0.89
CA THR A 43 -18.09 -0.94 0.06
C THR A 43 -18.33 -1.28 -1.41
N LYS A 44 -18.84 -2.49 -1.69
CA LYS A 44 -19.14 -2.94 -3.06
C LYS A 44 -20.20 -2.08 -3.74
N GLU A 45 -21.26 -1.72 -3.03
CA GLU A 45 -22.33 -0.86 -3.52
C GLU A 45 -21.76 0.50 -3.95
N SER A 46 -20.87 1.08 -3.13
CA SER A 46 -20.26 2.39 -3.39
C SER A 46 -19.41 2.45 -4.66
N VAL A 47 -18.87 1.33 -5.14
CA VAL A 47 -18.07 1.26 -6.37
C VAL A 47 -18.78 0.55 -7.52
N SER A 48 -20.05 0.14 -7.35
CA SER A 48 -20.80 -0.66 -8.33
C SER A 48 -20.95 0.03 -9.68
N GLU A 49 -21.15 1.34 -9.68
CA GLU A 49 -21.24 2.15 -10.90
C GLU A 49 -19.91 2.11 -11.69
N LEU A 50 -18.77 2.30 -11.01
CA LEU A 50 -17.45 2.22 -11.64
C LEU A 50 -17.19 0.81 -12.17
N MET A 51 -17.51 -0.23 -11.41
CA MET A 51 -17.39 -1.64 -11.84
C MET A 51 -18.21 -1.95 -13.09
N SER A 52 -19.38 -1.34 -13.26
CA SER A 52 -20.22 -1.55 -14.44
C SER A 52 -19.65 -0.92 -15.72
N ARG A 53 -18.86 0.13 -15.58
CA ARG A 53 -18.29 0.92 -16.69
C ARG A 53 -16.85 0.56 -17.02
N ASP A 54 -16.11 -0.01 -16.06
CA ASP A 54 -14.68 -0.25 -16.19
C ASP A 54 -14.31 -1.70 -15.87
N LYS A 55 -13.90 -2.43 -16.91
CA LYS A 55 -13.57 -3.86 -16.85
C LYS A 55 -12.21 -4.13 -16.16
N ARG A 56 -11.42 -3.09 -15.91
CA ARG A 56 -10.13 -3.22 -15.20
C ARG A 56 -10.31 -3.47 -13.72
N ILE A 57 -11.52 -3.22 -13.17
CA ILE A 57 -11.83 -3.46 -11.76
C ILE A 57 -12.13 -4.95 -11.52
N VAL A 58 -11.32 -5.56 -10.67
CA VAL A 58 -11.51 -6.91 -10.15
C VAL A 58 -11.85 -6.81 -8.67
N TYR A 59 -13.09 -7.12 -8.30
CA TYR A 59 -13.54 -7.07 -6.90
C TYR A 59 -13.51 -8.46 -6.29
N ILE A 60 -12.79 -8.64 -5.18
CA ILE A 60 -12.67 -9.90 -4.46
C ILE A 60 -13.09 -9.72 -2.99
N ASN A 61 -13.62 -10.79 -2.40
CA ASN A 61 -13.87 -10.83 -0.98
C ASN A 61 -12.55 -11.06 -0.24
N GLY A 62 -12.21 -10.17 0.66
CA GLY A 62 -11.07 -10.30 1.55
C GLY A 62 -11.24 -11.45 2.55
N PRO A 63 -10.19 -11.84 3.24
CA PRO A 63 -10.20 -12.99 4.16
C PRO A 63 -10.90 -12.73 5.50
N GLY A 64 -11.32 -11.49 5.80
CA GLY A 64 -11.93 -11.11 7.08
C GLY A 64 -10.95 -11.18 8.26
N ARG A 65 -9.65 -11.02 8.02
CA ARG A 65 -8.57 -11.18 9.01
C ARG A 65 -7.68 -9.95 9.19
N GLY A 66 -8.16 -8.80 8.74
CA GLY A 66 -7.47 -7.53 8.87
C GLY A 66 -6.53 -7.19 7.71
N VAL A 67 -6.02 -5.97 7.74
CA VAL A 67 -5.30 -5.32 6.63
C VAL A 67 -4.12 -6.13 6.09
N VAL A 68 -3.34 -6.78 6.96
CA VAL A 68 -2.16 -7.55 6.56
C VAL A 68 -2.56 -8.76 5.69
N ALA A 69 -3.56 -9.54 6.14
CA ALA A 69 -4.03 -10.69 5.38
C ALA A 69 -4.80 -10.26 4.12
N ASN A 70 -5.44 -9.10 4.15
CA ASN A 70 -6.15 -8.54 3.00
C ASN A 70 -5.16 -8.14 1.89
N PHE A 71 -4.06 -7.47 2.23
CA PHE A 71 -2.98 -7.18 1.27
C PHE A 71 -2.29 -8.47 0.78
N GLU A 72 -2.05 -9.45 1.65
CA GLU A 72 -1.46 -10.73 1.23
C GLU A 72 -2.28 -11.38 0.12
N LEU A 73 -3.61 -11.48 0.31
CA LEU A 73 -4.52 -12.02 -0.69
C LEU A 73 -4.48 -11.19 -1.98
N ALA A 74 -4.65 -9.86 -1.89
CA ALA A 74 -4.69 -9.00 -3.07
C ALA A 74 -3.37 -9.03 -3.87
N ILE A 75 -2.22 -9.06 -3.20
CA ILE A 75 -0.91 -9.21 -3.84
C ILE A 75 -0.78 -10.58 -4.51
N SER A 76 -1.31 -11.65 -3.91
CA SER A 76 -1.25 -12.99 -4.52
C SER A 76 -2.04 -13.07 -5.84
N GLU A 77 -3.16 -12.36 -5.93
CA GLU A 77 -4.02 -12.29 -7.11
C GLU A 77 -3.48 -11.37 -8.22
N ALA A 78 -2.58 -10.44 -7.88
CA ALA A 78 -2.01 -9.48 -8.83
C ALA A 78 -1.19 -10.16 -9.94
N ARG A 79 -1.44 -9.79 -11.21
CA ARG A 79 -0.83 -10.40 -12.41
C ARG A 79 0.15 -9.47 -13.13
N GLY A 80 0.16 -8.20 -12.78
CA GLY A 80 1.02 -7.19 -13.40
C GLY A 80 2.50 -7.34 -13.05
N ASP A 81 3.35 -6.81 -13.92
CA ASP A 81 4.80 -6.75 -13.72
C ASP A 81 5.17 -5.76 -12.61
N PHE A 82 4.34 -4.72 -12.45
CA PHE A 82 4.44 -3.71 -11.39
C PHE A 82 3.19 -3.73 -10.52
N ILE A 83 3.39 -3.81 -9.22
CA ILE A 83 2.31 -3.90 -8.22
C ILE A 83 2.33 -2.64 -7.37
N PHE A 84 1.24 -1.88 -7.38
CA PHE A 84 1.01 -0.68 -6.58
C PHE A 84 0.12 -1.02 -5.40
N LEU A 85 0.48 -0.58 -4.21
CA LEU A 85 -0.39 -0.68 -3.03
C LEU A 85 -1.25 0.58 -2.91
N SER A 86 -2.47 0.39 -2.42
CA SER A 86 -3.41 1.48 -2.21
C SER A 86 -4.29 1.22 -1.00
N ASP A 87 -4.45 2.24 -0.15
CA ASP A 87 -5.49 2.29 0.87
C ASP A 87 -6.78 2.84 0.23
N GLN A 88 -7.92 2.65 0.89
CA GLN A 88 -9.25 2.99 0.34
C GLN A 88 -9.63 4.48 0.45
N ASP A 89 -8.90 5.26 1.24
CA ASP A 89 -9.30 6.57 1.76
C ASP A 89 -8.41 7.74 1.29
N ASP A 90 -7.43 7.46 0.44
CA ASP A 90 -6.55 8.45 -0.18
C ASP A 90 -7.09 8.96 -1.53
N VAL A 91 -6.30 9.82 -2.20
CA VAL A 91 -6.53 10.20 -3.61
C VAL A 91 -5.18 10.28 -4.32
N TRP A 92 -5.06 9.59 -5.46
CA TRP A 92 -3.85 9.65 -6.29
C TRP A 92 -3.76 10.97 -7.05
N LEU A 93 -2.59 11.58 -7.04
CA LEU A 93 -2.29 12.75 -7.86
C LEU A 93 -1.89 12.33 -9.28
N ASP A 94 -2.16 13.20 -10.24
CA ASP A 94 -1.85 12.96 -11.64
C ASP A 94 -0.35 12.69 -11.84
N GLY A 95 -0.02 11.76 -12.74
CA GLY A 95 1.36 11.40 -13.03
C GLY A 95 2.01 10.40 -12.08
N LYS A 96 1.31 9.94 -11.00
CA LYS A 96 1.86 8.96 -10.06
C LYS A 96 2.33 7.70 -10.76
N VAL A 97 1.49 7.11 -11.60
CA VAL A 97 1.81 5.85 -12.27
C VAL A 97 3.04 6.02 -13.16
N GLU A 98 3.06 7.03 -14.03
CA GLU A 98 4.17 7.31 -14.94
C GLU A 98 5.49 7.54 -14.17
N ARG A 99 5.44 8.36 -13.11
CA ARG A 99 6.62 8.71 -12.32
C ARG A 99 7.21 7.50 -11.59
N VAL A 100 6.36 6.66 -11.02
CA VAL A 100 6.77 5.45 -10.29
C VAL A 100 7.27 4.36 -11.24
N VAL A 101 6.57 4.13 -12.36
CA VAL A 101 6.98 3.14 -13.36
C VAL A 101 8.36 3.47 -13.93
N ARG A 102 8.66 4.74 -14.20
CA ARG A 102 9.98 5.19 -14.67
C ARG A 102 11.11 4.78 -13.71
N GLU A 103 10.89 4.88 -12.39
CA GLU A 103 11.88 4.43 -11.40
C GLU A 103 12.04 2.90 -11.37
N LEU A 104 10.91 2.18 -11.47
CA LEU A 104 10.94 0.72 -11.53
C LEU A 104 11.67 0.24 -12.80
N GLU A 105 11.38 0.82 -13.97
CA GLU A 105 12.07 0.53 -15.23
C GLU A 105 13.56 0.92 -15.17
N GLY A 106 13.89 1.97 -14.41
CA GLY A 106 15.26 2.39 -14.10
C GLY A 106 16.01 1.41 -13.19
N GLY A 107 15.39 0.27 -12.83
CA GLY A 107 16.00 -0.85 -12.09
C GLY A 107 15.78 -0.79 -10.59
N ALA A 108 14.85 0.00 -10.06
CA ALA A 108 14.38 -0.17 -8.69
C ALA A 108 13.49 -1.42 -8.59
N ASP A 109 13.62 -2.17 -7.51
CA ASP A 109 12.75 -3.31 -7.19
C ASP A 109 11.54 -2.88 -6.38
N LEU A 110 11.70 -1.84 -5.56
CA LEU A 110 10.63 -1.16 -4.83
C LEU A 110 10.84 0.35 -4.90
N VAL A 111 9.75 1.07 -5.10
CA VAL A 111 9.67 2.53 -5.04
C VAL A 111 8.78 2.92 -3.87
N LEU A 112 9.23 3.90 -3.10
CA LEU A 112 8.44 4.60 -2.11
C LEU A 112 8.40 6.08 -2.50
N HIS A 113 7.21 6.64 -2.68
CA HIS A 113 7.04 8.07 -2.96
C HIS A 113 6.52 8.83 -1.74
N ASN A 114 6.66 10.15 -1.75
CA ASN A 114 6.13 11.01 -0.71
C ASN A 114 4.60 11.20 -0.84
N ALA A 115 3.97 11.76 0.18
CA ALA A 115 2.54 12.06 0.21
C ALA A 115 2.31 13.40 0.91
N ASP A 116 1.37 14.19 0.40
CA ASP A 116 0.82 15.34 1.12
C ASP A 116 -0.17 14.85 2.18
N ILE A 117 0.01 15.29 3.42
CA ILE A 117 -0.93 14.98 4.50
C ILE A 117 -2.13 15.91 4.40
N THR A 118 -3.35 15.33 4.45
CA THR A 118 -4.60 16.09 4.41
C THR A 118 -5.51 15.75 5.58
N ASP A 119 -6.48 16.59 5.83
CA ASP A 119 -7.60 16.30 6.72
C ASP A 119 -8.66 15.38 6.06
N GLY A 120 -9.77 15.13 6.74
CA GLY A 120 -10.88 14.32 6.23
C GLY A 120 -11.53 14.84 4.94
N GLU A 121 -11.37 16.12 4.64
CA GLU A 121 -11.95 16.81 3.47
C GLU A 121 -10.90 17.11 2.38
N LEU A 122 -9.72 16.53 2.46
CA LEU A 122 -8.59 16.70 1.54
C LEU A 122 -7.94 18.09 1.57
N ASN A 123 -8.12 18.89 2.60
CA ASN A 123 -7.36 20.11 2.78
C ASN A 123 -5.95 19.77 3.24
N LYS A 124 -4.92 20.25 2.52
CA LYS A 124 -3.51 20.01 2.87
C LYS A 124 -3.16 20.65 4.21
N THR A 125 -2.48 19.91 5.08
CA THR A 125 -2.02 20.40 6.40
C THR A 125 -0.70 21.16 6.33
N GLY A 126 0.01 21.07 5.19
CA GLY A 126 1.37 21.58 5.02
C GLY A 126 2.45 20.58 5.47
N GLU A 127 2.08 19.43 6.01
CA GLU A 127 2.99 18.33 6.34
C GLU A 127 3.10 17.34 5.18
N ASN A 128 4.21 16.61 5.10
CA ASN A 128 4.38 15.49 4.19
C ASN A 128 4.80 14.20 4.92
N ALA A 129 4.58 13.07 4.25
CA ALA A 129 4.80 11.76 4.88
C ALA A 129 6.29 11.48 5.15
N PHE A 130 7.20 11.92 4.28
CA PHE A 130 8.63 11.64 4.44
C PHE A 130 9.23 12.36 5.65
N GLU A 131 8.89 13.61 5.86
CA GLU A 131 9.31 14.37 7.04
C GLU A 131 8.73 13.77 8.32
N LEU A 132 7.43 13.49 8.32
CA LEU A 132 6.71 12.98 9.49
C LEU A 132 7.25 11.61 9.94
N ASN A 133 7.46 10.71 9.00
CA ASN A 133 7.96 9.35 9.26
C ASN A 133 9.48 9.32 9.40
N ARG A 134 10.18 10.39 8.99
CA ARG A 134 11.65 10.44 8.83
C ARG A 134 12.10 9.31 7.91
N THR A 135 11.48 9.23 6.73
CA THR A 135 11.64 8.15 5.78
C THR A 135 13.09 7.97 5.36
N LYS A 136 13.57 6.74 5.45
CA LYS A 136 14.94 6.34 5.11
C LYS A 136 14.94 4.93 4.52
N THR A 137 15.84 4.71 3.58
CA THR A 137 16.20 3.36 3.13
C THR A 137 17.13 2.68 4.14
N GLY A 138 17.30 1.39 3.98
CA GLY A 138 18.23 0.57 4.76
C GLY A 138 17.53 -0.39 5.72
N LEU A 139 17.91 -1.66 5.58
CA LEU A 139 17.35 -2.78 6.34
C LEU A 139 17.35 -2.52 7.86
N PHE A 140 18.51 -2.14 8.42
CA PHE A 140 18.63 -1.91 9.86
C PHE A 140 17.78 -0.74 10.36
N ASN A 141 17.73 0.36 9.59
CA ASN A 141 16.93 1.52 9.95
C ASN A 141 15.46 1.13 10.11
N ASN A 142 14.92 0.37 9.15
CA ASN A 142 13.52 0.01 9.09
C ASN A 142 13.14 -1.18 9.98
N ILE A 143 14.10 -2.00 10.43
CA ILE A 143 13.90 -2.95 11.54
C ILE A 143 13.71 -2.20 12.87
N ILE A 144 14.52 -1.17 13.12
CA ILE A 144 14.46 -0.40 14.37
C ILE A 144 13.19 0.45 14.42
N LYS A 145 12.90 1.17 13.34
CA LYS A 145 11.72 2.01 13.19
C LYS A 145 11.24 1.95 11.75
N ASN A 146 10.07 1.33 11.54
CA ASN A 146 9.43 1.38 10.23
C ASN A 146 9.19 2.83 9.79
N SER A 147 9.70 3.21 8.64
CA SER A 147 9.45 4.50 8.01
C SER A 147 8.71 4.36 6.68
N TYR A 148 8.38 3.14 6.28
CA TYR A 148 7.65 2.85 5.06
C TYR A 148 6.14 3.01 5.28
N GLN A 149 5.44 3.39 4.22
CA GLN A 149 4.00 3.59 4.21
C GLN A 149 3.42 2.89 2.99
N GLY A 150 2.51 1.94 3.22
CA GLY A 150 2.02 1.03 2.19
C GLY A 150 1.41 1.74 0.99
N CYS A 151 0.50 2.70 1.19
CA CYS A 151 -0.16 3.44 0.10
C CYS A 151 0.80 4.27 -0.78
N CYS A 152 2.05 4.44 -0.33
CA CYS A 152 3.12 5.10 -1.10
C CYS A 152 4.04 4.10 -1.84
N MET A 153 3.76 2.80 -1.79
CA MET A 153 4.62 1.76 -2.35
C MET A 153 4.17 1.26 -3.70
N ALA A 154 5.17 0.98 -4.55
CA ALA A 154 5.03 0.08 -5.69
C ALA A 154 6.29 -0.76 -5.86
N PHE A 155 6.15 -1.98 -6.38
CA PHE A 155 7.26 -2.89 -6.51
C PHE A 155 7.12 -3.81 -7.73
N ARG A 156 8.24 -4.40 -8.15
CA ARG A 156 8.27 -5.41 -9.21
C ARG A 156 7.67 -6.72 -8.73
N SER A 157 6.92 -7.39 -9.58
CA SER A 157 6.28 -8.67 -9.26
C SER A 157 7.27 -9.77 -8.83
N GLU A 158 8.53 -9.68 -9.25
CA GLU A 158 9.59 -10.60 -8.85
C GLU A 158 9.84 -10.61 -7.33
N LEU A 159 9.49 -9.52 -6.62
CA LEU A 159 9.56 -9.50 -5.16
C LEU A 159 8.54 -10.44 -4.51
N LYS A 160 7.46 -10.82 -5.20
CA LYS A 160 6.43 -11.75 -4.65
C LYS A 160 7.05 -13.03 -4.10
N LYS A 161 8.07 -13.57 -4.76
CA LYS A 161 8.75 -14.80 -4.32
C LYS A 161 9.43 -14.69 -2.94
N PHE A 162 9.77 -13.47 -2.52
CA PHE A 162 10.39 -13.21 -1.22
C PHE A 162 9.38 -12.76 -0.17
N ILE A 163 8.31 -12.07 -0.58
CA ILE A 163 7.32 -11.54 0.35
C ILE A 163 6.18 -12.52 0.65
N LEU A 164 5.81 -13.40 -0.29
CA LEU A 164 4.71 -14.36 -0.13
C LEU A 164 5.22 -15.78 0.24
N PRO A 165 4.47 -16.52 1.05
CA PRO A 165 3.38 -16.03 1.91
C PRO A 165 3.90 -15.13 3.02
N PHE A 166 3.06 -14.25 3.55
CA PHE A 166 3.45 -13.40 4.67
C PHE A 166 3.72 -14.22 5.94
N PRO A 167 4.68 -13.80 6.80
CA PRO A 167 4.88 -14.42 8.10
C PRO A 167 3.61 -14.36 8.95
N LYS A 168 3.29 -15.45 9.66
CA LYS A 168 2.03 -15.55 10.46
C LYS A 168 1.85 -14.47 11.52
N LYS A 169 2.97 -13.91 12.03
CA LYS A 169 2.99 -12.86 13.06
C LYS A 169 3.63 -11.60 12.49
N LEU A 170 2.97 -10.98 11.54
CA LEU A 170 3.45 -9.77 10.90
C LEU A 170 2.71 -8.56 11.46
N PRO A 171 3.42 -7.58 12.06
CA PRO A 171 2.78 -6.38 12.57
C PRO A 171 2.14 -5.52 11.48
N MET A 172 2.87 -5.29 10.38
CA MET A 172 2.45 -4.46 9.25
C MET A 172 3.04 -4.99 7.95
N HIS A 173 2.22 -5.00 6.90
CA HIS A 173 2.60 -5.49 5.56
C HIS A 173 3.66 -4.60 4.89
N ASP A 174 3.57 -3.28 5.07
CA ASP A 174 4.45 -2.29 4.48
C ASP A 174 5.91 -2.47 4.95
N GLN A 175 6.11 -2.65 6.27
CA GLN A 175 7.42 -2.93 6.81
C GLN A 175 8.01 -4.22 6.23
N TRP A 176 7.20 -5.27 6.16
CA TRP A 176 7.66 -6.56 5.63
C TRP A 176 8.10 -6.46 4.17
N ILE A 177 7.25 -5.88 3.31
CA ILE A 177 7.53 -5.71 1.88
C ILE A 177 8.80 -4.87 1.70
N GLY A 178 8.90 -3.76 2.41
CA GLY A 178 10.08 -2.90 2.36
C GLY A 178 11.36 -3.59 2.80
N LEU A 179 11.34 -4.36 3.91
CA LEU A 179 12.51 -5.11 4.38
C LEU A 179 12.93 -6.22 3.41
N MET A 180 11.99 -6.88 2.73
CA MET A 180 12.32 -7.86 1.71
C MET A 180 12.95 -7.19 0.47
N ALA A 181 12.45 -6.02 0.09
CA ALA A 181 13.06 -5.25 -0.99
C ALA A 181 14.48 -4.77 -0.66
N GLU A 182 14.72 -4.32 0.59
CA GLU A 182 16.06 -3.94 1.07
C GLU A 182 17.04 -5.13 1.10
N LYS A 183 16.54 -6.32 1.40
CA LYS A 183 17.37 -7.52 1.49
C LYS A 183 17.71 -8.11 0.12
N HIS A 184 16.81 -8.04 -0.84
CA HIS A 184 16.90 -8.80 -2.08
C HIS A 184 16.96 -7.94 -3.35
N GLY A 185 16.85 -6.60 -3.22
CA GLY A 185 16.79 -5.69 -4.35
C GLY A 185 17.23 -4.28 -4.01
N ARG A 186 16.79 -3.34 -4.85
CA ARG A 186 17.06 -1.91 -4.72
C ARG A 186 15.79 -1.13 -4.41
N VAL A 187 15.81 -0.38 -3.30
CA VAL A 187 14.74 0.55 -2.92
C VAL A 187 15.08 1.95 -3.42
N SER A 188 14.14 2.60 -4.10
CA SER A 188 14.24 4.00 -4.55
C SER A 188 13.22 4.87 -3.82
N LEU A 189 13.62 6.09 -3.47
CA LEU A 189 12.74 7.09 -2.88
C LEU A 189 12.45 8.20 -3.89
N ILE A 190 11.18 8.60 -4.00
CA ILE A 190 10.73 9.76 -4.77
C ILE A 190 10.21 10.79 -3.76
N ASP A 191 10.91 11.89 -3.59
CA ASP A 191 10.52 12.96 -2.64
C ASP A 191 9.39 13.85 -3.18
N GLU A 192 8.74 13.45 -4.24
CA GLU A 192 7.58 14.10 -4.82
C GLU A 192 6.31 13.51 -4.19
N PRO A 193 5.38 14.33 -3.64
CA PRO A 193 4.08 13.85 -3.21
C PRO A 193 3.26 13.40 -4.41
N LEU A 194 2.85 12.13 -4.42
CA LEU A 194 2.07 11.54 -5.51
C LEU A 194 0.69 11.04 -5.04
N ILE A 195 0.34 11.28 -3.77
CA ILE A 195 -1.00 11.09 -3.21
C ILE A 195 -1.36 12.19 -2.23
N LEU A 196 -2.65 12.42 -2.06
CA LEU A 196 -3.24 13.09 -0.91
C LEU A 196 -3.56 12.02 0.13
N TYR A 197 -2.75 11.96 1.19
CA TYR A 197 -2.93 11.01 2.30
C TYR A 197 -3.92 11.58 3.31
N ARG A 198 -5.09 10.97 3.37
CA ARG A 198 -6.19 11.43 4.21
C ARG A 198 -6.04 10.97 5.65
N ARG A 199 -6.02 11.93 6.59
CA ARG A 199 -6.09 11.65 8.03
C ARG A 199 -7.49 11.88 8.58
N HIS A 200 -8.04 10.83 9.15
CA HIS A 200 -9.33 10.85 9.85
C HIS A 200 -9.32 9.87 11.02
N GLY A 201 -10.33 9.91 11.89
CA GLY A 201 -10.36 9.09 13.11
C GLY A 201 -10.47 7.56 12.91
N GLY A 202 -10.60 7.10 11.67
CA GLY A 202 -10.68 5.68 11.30
C GLY A 202 -9.39 5.07 10.76
N ASN A 203 -8.30 5.86 10.61
CA ASN A 203 -7.04 5.30 10.11
C ASN A 203 -6.47 4.25 11.09
N VAL A 204 -5.96 3.15 10.55
CA VAL A 204 -5.34 2.05 11.34
C VAL A 204 -4.03 2.49 12.00
N THR A 205 -3.31 3.44 11.39
CA THR A 205 -2.06 4.01 11.88
C THR A 205 -2.31 5.15 12.84
N GLY A 206 -1.83 5.05 14.11
CA GLY A 206 -1.95 6.13 15.10
C GLY A 206 -2.15 5.68 16.54
N GLY A 207 -2.45 4.42 16.77
CA GLY A 207 -2.54 3.84 18.12
C GLY A 207 -1.17 3.60 18.72
N GLY A 208 -0.81 4.31 19.81
CA GLY A 208 0.45 4.11 20.52
C GLY A 208 0.56 2.72 21.13
N SER A 209 1.39 1.84 20.56
CA SER A 209 1.70 0.54 21.16
C SER A 209 2.72 0.68 22.30
N GLY A 210 2.54 -0.07 23.39
CA GLY A 210 3.46 -0.09 24.52
C GLY A 210 4.87 -0.57 24.13
N ILE A 211 5.88 -0.22 24.95
CA ILE A 211 7.30 -0.55 24.68
C ILE A 211 7.51 -2.06 24.51
N LEU A 212 6.90 -2.89 25.37
CA LEU A 212 7.02 -4.34 25.30
C LEU A 212 6.46 -4.91 23.97
N THR A 213 5.34 -4.37 23.49
CA THR A 213 4.76 -4.74 22.20
C THR A 213 5.71 -4.40 21.05
N LYS A 214 6.34 -3.22 21.10
CA LYS A 214 7.32 -2.82 20.08
C LYS A 214 8.56 -3.72 20.06
N ILE A 215 9.05 -4.13 21.23
CA ILE A 215 10.18 -5.08 21.34
C ILE A 215 9.80 -6.43 20.75
N LYS A 216 8.61 -6.95 21.11
CA LYS A 216 8.11 -8.21 20.55
C LYS A 216 7.99 -8.15 19.03
N TRP A 217 7.39 -7.11 18.46
CA TRP A 217 7.26 -6.91 17.02
C TRP A 217 8.62 -6.85 16.31
N ARG A 218 9.63 -6.19 16.92
CA ARG A 218 11.00 -6.18 16.36
C ARG A 218 11.64 -7.56 16.35
N ALA A 219 11.47 -8.34 17.40
CA ALA A 219 11.97 -9.70 17.44
C ALA A 219 11.28 -10.57 16.36
N GLU A 220 9.95 -10.50 16.26
CA GLU A 220 9.18 -11.24 15.26
C GLU A 220 9.61 -10.89 13.83
N ILE A 221 9.79 -9.59 13.51
CA ILE A 221 10.22 -9.17 12.18
C ILE A 221 11.67 -9.58 11.87
N ILE A 222 12.59 -9.52 12.86
CA ILE A 222 13.97 -9.97 12.68
C ILE A 222 13.99 -11.48 12.36
N PHE A 223 13.28 -12.30 13.12
CA PHE A 223 13.19 -13.74 12.85
C PHE A 223 12.60 -14.04 11.47
N ALA A 224 11.56 -13.29 11.07
CA ALA A 224 10.97 -13.42 9.76
C ALA A 224 11.97 -13.08 8.63
N VAL A 225 12.72 -11.96 8.78
CA VAL A 225 13.74 -11.52 7.81
C VAL A 225 14.88 -12.51 7.70
N LEU A 226 15.33 -13.11 8.82
CA LEU A 226 16.40 -14.11 8.81
C LEU A 226 15.98 -15.44 8.20
N GLY A 227 14.69 -15.76 8.26
CA GLY A 227 14.14 -17.01 7.72
C GLY A 227 13.82 -16.98 6.22
N ARG A 228 14.02 -15.84 5.55
CA ARG A 228 13.84 -15.62 4.10
C ARG A 228 15.17 -15.24 3.47
#